data_702d905ed7c3452bc98eeea0b92ef152
#
_entry.id   702d905ed7c3452bc98eeea0b92ef152
#
_cell.length_a   1.000
_cell.length_b   1.000
_cell.length_c   1.000
_cell.angle_alpha   90.00
_cell.angle_beta   90.00
_cell.angle_gamma   90.00
#
_symmetry.space_group_name_H-M   'P 1'
#
loop_
_entity.id
_entity.type
_entity.pdbx_description
1 polymer ?
#
loop_
_entity_poly.entity_id
_entity_poly.type
_entity_poly.pdbx_seq_one_letter_code
_entity_poly.pdbx_strand_id
1 'polypeptide(L)'
;MSKKSLYFVYDGPALASHEMDVRSLAPALLALSDIFEEANAILNGDRARVSVNVKGSFKTGCFGFDLSVSQSVMQSLLNLASSQSVQSAADIASILGFCGGSGMGLLRVIKWIRGRKIEKIELKGSIAVIHIGDVFLELEEKVLRLLKNERIRRALEEAIKKPLETEGIESFGVAEEQDAADMELITKSEASYYASPKPEPEDLGSTEYETTLQIIGVTFQEKNKWRFSDGLSSSFYADMLDTDFLARIDNHAILFGKGDIIRARIREVKILDTSGTMRAERAIVQVFEHRNASVQLKLTD
;
A
#
# COMPACT_ATOMS: atom_id res chain seq x y z
N MET A 1 -18.33 16.57 23.45
CA MET A 1 -16.94 16.73 23.00
C MET A 1 -16.05 15.86 23.84
N SER A 2 -15.26 14.98 23.27
CA SER A 2 -14.19 14.26 23.97
C SER A 2 -12.84 14.88 23.61
N LYS A 3 -11.90 14.85 24.56
CA LYS A 3 -10.54 15.36 24.36
C LYS A 3 -9.55 14.39 25.00
N LYS A 4 -8.46 14.09 24.27
CA LYS A 4 -7.35 13.26 24.74
C LYS A 4 -6.04 13.98 24.49
N SER A 5 -5.16 14.00 25.48
CA SER A 5 -3.78 14.47 25.33
C SER A 5 -2.86 13.27 25.22
N LEU A 6 -1.86 13.35 24.36
CA LEU A 6 -0.85 12.33 24.15
C LEU A 6 0.51 13.00 24.03
N TYR A 7 1.52 12.39 24.62
CA TYR A 7 2.91 12.79 24.53
C TYR A 7 3.63 11.93 23.51
N PHE A 8 4.30 12.57 22.57
CA PHE A 8 5.13 11.94 21.53
C PHE A 8 6.56 12.39 21.71
N VAL A 9 7.50 11.49 21.48
CA VAL A 9 8.93 11.74 21.65
C VAL A 9 9.74 11.06 20.58
N TYR A 10 10.71 11.79 20.03
CA TYR A 10 11.85 11.24 19.31
C TYR A 10 13.07 11.39 20.18
N ASP A 11 13.92 10.36 20.24
CA ASP A 11 15.14 10.37 21.05
C ASP A 11 16.33 9.79 20.28
N GLY A 12 17.49 10.31 20.61
CA GLY A 12 18.75 9.90 20.03
C GLY A 12 19.82 11.00 20.06
N PRO A 13 21.08 10.68 19.77
CA PRO A 13 22.21 11.64 19.88
C PRO A 13 22.02 12.91 19.03
N ALA A 14 21.36 12.83 17.88
CA ALA A 14 21.10 14.00 17.03
C ALA A 14 20.13 15.00 17.64
N LEU A 15 19.37 14.60 18.66
CA LEU A 15 18.35 15.43 19.32
C LEU A 15 18.82 15.96 20.69
N ALA A 16 20.09 15.80 21.02
CA ALA A 16 20.67 16.25 22.31
C ALA A 16 20.57 17.77 22.52
N SER A 17 20.49 18.55 21.43
CA SER A 17 20.25 19.99 21.46
C SER A 17 18.77 20.37 21.59
N HIS A 18 17.87 19.39 21.67
CA HIS A 18 16.40 19.57 21.63
C HIS A 18 15.88 20.23 20.35
N GLU A 19 16.61 20.05 19.27
CA GLU A 19 16.26 20.54 17.94
C GLU A 19 16.02 19.35 16.99
N MET A 20 15.01 19.45 16.14
CA MET A 20 14.73 18.51 15.05
C MET A 20 14.51 19.29 13.76
N ASP A 21 15.08 18.79 12.65
CA ASP A 21 14.88 19.41 11.35
C ASP A 21 13.38 19.48 11.02
N VAL A 22 12.92 20.68 10.67
CA VAL A 22 11.52 20.94 10.33
C VAL A 22 11.04 20.10 9.15
N ARG A 23 11.95 19.71 8.22
CA ARG A 23 11.62 18.86 7.08
C ARG A 23 11.34 17.41 7.48
N SER A 24 11.85 16.97 8.63
CA SER A 24 11.53 15.67 9.22
C SER A 24 10.34 15.77 10.18
N LEU A 25 10.26 16.84 10.98
CA LEU A 25 9.22 17.03 11.97
C LEU A 25 7.85 17.36 11.36
N ALA A 26 7.79 18.31 10.42
CA ALA A 26 6.50 18.78 9.91
C ALA A 26 5.71 17.66 9.18
N PRO A 27 6.30 16.83 8.31
CA PRO A 27 5.61 15.67 7.74
C PRO A 27 5.14 14.68 8.80
N ALA A 28 5.94 14.44 9.85
CA ALA A 28 5.58 13.54 10.94
C ALA A 28 4.37 14.06 11.75
N LEU A 29 4.31 15.36 12.05
CA LEU A 29 3.17 15.99 12.73
C LEU A 29 1.89 15.92 11.88
N LEU A 30 1.99 16.18 10.58
CA LEU A 30 0.86 16.05 9.65
C LEU A 30 0.38 14.59 9.59
N ALA A 31 1.30 13.65 9.49
CA ALA A 31 0.98 12.23 9.46
C ALA A 31 0.28 11.76 10.75
N LEU A 32 0.69 12.24 11.92
CA LEU A 32 -0.01 11.95 13.17
C LEU A 32 -1.44 12.50 13.17
N SER A 33 -1.70 13.68 12.58
CA SER A 33 -3.07 14.19 12.38
C SER A 33 -3.87 13.27 11.46
N ASP A 34 -3.29 12.89 10.31
CA ASP A 34 -3.92 12.02 9.32
C ASP A 34 -4.30 10.66 9.92
N ILE A 35 -3.45 10.08 10.79
CA ILE A 35 -3.75 8.82 11.48
C ILE A 35 -5.03 8.93 12.30
N PHE A 36 -5.20 10.00 13.08
CA PHE A 36 -6.40 10.20 13.90
C PHE A 36 -7.64 10.50 13.07
N GLU A 37 -7.52 11.32 12.03
CA GLU A 37 -8.63 11.66 11.14
C GLU A 37 -9.12 10.43 10.38
N GLU A 38 -8.21 9.64 9.81
CA GLU A 38 -8.55 8.43 9.07
C GLU A 38 -9.09 7.32 9.99
N ALA A 39 -8.50 7.14 11.19
CA ALA A 39 -9.01 6.20 12.18
C ALA A 39 -10.44 6.58 12.61
N ASN A 40 -10.71 7.86 12.83
CA ASN A 40 -12.06 8.35 13.14
C ASN A 40 -13.03 8.09 11.97
N ALA A 41 -12.61 8.36 10.73
CA ALA A 41 -13.44 8.09 9.55
C ALA A 41 -13.81 6.60 9.42
N ILE A 42 -12.85 5.69 9.68
CA ILE A 42 -13.06 4.24 9.62
C ILE A 42 -13.99 3.76 10.75
N LEU A 43 -13.80 4.27 11.97
CA LEU A 43 -14.49 3.79 13.16
C LEU A 43 -15.85 4.46 13.38
N ASN A 44 -15.94 5.73 13.07
CA ASN A 44 -17.12 6.56 13.35
C ASN A 44 -17.86 7.05 12.10
N GLY A 45 -17.21 7.01 10.93
CA GLY A 45 -17.77 7.63 9.71
C GLY A 45 -18.03 9.13 9.91
N ASP A 46 -19.11 9.63 9.34
CA ASP A 46 -19.51 11.03 9.42
C ASP A 46 -20.16 11.44 10.78
N ARG A 47 -20.25 10.50 11.74
CA ARG A 47 -20.88 10.75 13.03
C ARG A 47 -20.02 11.60 13.98
N ALA A 48 -18.71 11.68 13.73
CA ALA A 48 -17.79 12.49 14.52
C ALA A 48 -16.69 13.08 13.66
N ARG A 49 -16.20 14.25 14.06
CA ARG A 49 -15.02 14.88 13.48
C ARG A 49 -13.92 14.99 14.51
N VAL A 50 -12.69 14.79 14.09
CA VAL A 50 -11.50 14.91 14.92
C VAL A 50 -10.69 16.10 14.44
N SER A 51 -10.06 16.80 15.38
CA SER A 51 -9.01 17.78 15.12
C SER A 51 -7.83 17.52 16.05
N VAL A 52 -6.63 17.60 15.50
CA VAL A 52 -5.37 17.39 16.23
C VAL A 52 -4.63 18.71 16.32
N ASN A 53 -4.24 19.09 17.53
CA ASN A 53 -3.53 20.34 17.79
C ASN A 53 -2.23 20.04 18.54
N VAL A 54 -1.15 20.71 18.16
CA VAL A 54 0.11 20.68 18.92
C VAL A 54 -0.01 21.62 20.11
N LYS A 55 0.30 21.14 21.31
CA LYS A 55 0.49 22.02 22.47
C LYS A 55 1.92 22.52 22.48
N GLY A 56 2.08 23.81 22.68
CA GLY A 56 3.38 24.46 22.73
C GLY A 56 4.16 24.23 24.03
N SER A 57 4.46 22.99 24.38
CA SER A 57 5.32 22.65 25.52
C SER A 57 6.47 21.76 25.02
N PHE A 58 7.62 22.40 24.76
CA PHE A 58 8.86 21.65 24.55
C PHE A 58 9.52 21.41 25.93
N LYS A 59 9.68 20.11 26.26
CA LYS A 59 10.25 19.71 27.54
C LYS A 59 11.73 19.31 27.35
N THR A 60 12.53 19.50 28.39
CA THR A 60 13.98 19.26 28.37
C THR A 60 14.33 17.76 28.38
N GLY A 61 15.29 17.32 27.58
CA GLY A 61 15.94 15.99 27.62
C GLY A 61 15.86 15.18 26.33
N CYS A 62 14.80 15.29 25.56
CA CYS A 62 14.57 14.64 24.27
C CYS A 62 13.68 15.57 23.44
N PHE A 63 13.49 15.29 22.16
CA PHE A 63 12.57 16.07 21.34
C PHE A 63 11.15 15.54 21.51
N GLY A 64 10.44 16.07 22.52
CA GLY A 64 9.07 15.65 22.84
C GLY A 64 8.05 16.78 22.66
N PHE A 65 6.83 16.43 22.32
CA PHE A 65 5.71 17.34 22.15
C PHE A 65 4.38 16.69 22.54
N ASP A 66 3.45 17.50 23.00
CA ASP A 66 2.10 17.08 23.31
C ASP A 66 1.16 17.32 22.13
N LEU A 67 0.38 16.31 21.75
CA LEU A 67 -0.78 16.46 20.88
C LEU A 67 -2.07 16.44 21.68
N SER A 68 -2.98 17.32 21.32
CA SER A 68 -4.34 17.34 21.85
C SER A 68 -5.32 16.94 20.76
N VAL A 69 -5.91 15.76 20.90
CA VAL A 69 -6.94 15.24 20.02
C VAL A 69 -8.30 15.63 20.57
N SER A 70 -9.03 16.46 19.83
CA SER A 70 -10.39 16.89 20.18
C SER A 70 -11.39 16.29 19.21
N GLN A 71 -12.49 15.75 19.75
CA GLN A 71 -13.53 15.14 18.94
C GLN A 71 -14.87 15.81 19.21
N SER A 72 -15.57 16.16 18.14
CA SER A 72 -16.95 16.63 18.16
C SER A 72 -17.87 15.59 17.52
N VAL A 73 -18.92 15.21 18.25
CA VAL A 73 -19.97 14.30 17.74
C VAL A 73 -21.00 15.16 17.00
N MET A 74 -21.27 14.80 15.75
CA MET A 74 -22.33 15.45 14.97
C MET A 74 -23.67 14.81 15.34
N GLN A 75 -24.48 15.54 16.11
CA GLN A 75 -25.88 15.16 16.40
C GLN A 75 -26.73 15.45 15.16
N SER A 76 -26.84 14.54 14.23
CA SER A 76 -27.96 14.52 13.32
C SER A 76 -29.10 13.77 13.99
N LEU A 77 -30.32 14.34 13.96
CA LEU A 77 -31.55 13.79 14.54
C LEU A 77 -31.90 12.37 14.05
N LEU A 78 -31.27 11.92 12.95
CA LEU A 78 -31.41 10.58 12.39
C LEU A 78 -30.63 9.50 13.11
N ASN A 79 -29.67 9.85 13.98
CA ASN A 79 -28.78 8.90 14.67
C ASN A 79 -29.34 8.37 16.01
N LEU A 80 -30.51 8.79 16.43
CA LEU A 80 -31.16 8.24 17.64
C LEU A 80 -31.62 6.79 17.49
N ALA A 81 -31.68 6.26 16.27
CA ALA A 81 -32.11 4.89 15.99
C ALA A 81 -30.96 3.89 15.78
N SER A 82 -29.71 4.32 15.66
CA SER A 82 -28.56 3.43 15.48
C SER A 82 -27.90 3.14 16.84
N SER A 83 -27.95 1.90 17.28
CA SER A 83 -27.36 1.40 18.53
C SER A 83 -25.83 1.36 18.55
N GLN A 84 -25.14 1.87 17.51
CA GLN A 84 -23.69 1.86 17.46
C GLN A 84 -23.09 3.07 18.19
N SER A 85 -22.36 2.81 19.28
CA SER A 85 -21.63 3.82 20.02
C SER A 85 -20.51 4.46 19.18
N VAL A 86 -20.36 5.80 19.27
CA VAL A 86 -19.24 6.53 18.71
C VAL A 86 -18.00 6.27 19.53
N GLN A 87 -16.89 5.85 18.90
CA GLN A 87 -15.61 5.71 19.58
C GLN A 87 -15.07 7.09 19.95
N SER A 88 -14.75 7.30 21.22
CA SER A 88 -14.17 8.57 21.70
C SER A 88 -12.72 8.78 21.19
N ALA A 89 -12.19 9.98 21.36
CA ALA A 89 -10.77 10.26 21.06
C ALA A 89 -9.83 9.36 21.88
N ALA A 90 -10.19 9.02 23.12
CA ALA A 90 -9.42 8.11 23.95
C ALA A 90 -9.50 6.66 23.44
N ASP A 91 -10.69 6.19 23.01
CA ASP A 91 -10.84 4.86 22.41
C ASP A 91 -10.02 4.74 21.13
N ILE A 92 -10.06 5.75 20.27
CA ILE A 92 -9.26 5.78 19.02
C ILE A 92 -7.77 5.71 19.37
N ALA A 93 -7.28 6.49 20.34
CA ALA A 93 -5.88 6.44 20.77
C ALA A 93 -5.48 5.06 21.30
N SER A 94 -6.36 4.40 22.05
CA SER A 94 -6.14 3.03 22.57
C SER A 94 -6.11 1.99 21.43
N ILE A 95 -7.05 2.06 20.48
CA ILE A 95 -7.10 1.16 19.32
C ILE A 95 -5.87 1.33 18.43
N LEU A 96 -5.36 2.57 18.28
CA LEU A 96 -4.09 2.85 17.61
C LEU A 96 -2.88 2.32 18.39
N GLY A 97 -2.99 2.14 19.69
CA GLY A 97 -1.89 1.73 20.58
C GLY A 97 -1.03 2.91 21.04
N PHE A 98 -1.58 4.13 21.05
CA PHE A 98 -0.91 5.37 21.50
C PHE A 98 -1.06 5.63 22.98
N CYS A 99 -1.87 4.88 23.68
CA CYS A 99 -1.99 4.93 25.13
C CYS A 99 -2.23 3.52 25.68
N GLY A 100 -1.93 3.35 26.98
CA GLY A 100 -2.10 2.09 27.69
C GLY A 100 -3.53 1.58 27.62
N GLY A 101 -3.68 0.32 27.30
CA GLY A 101 -4.93 -0.42 27.27
C GLY A 101 -4.65 -1.91 27.37
N SER A 102 -5.63 -2.68 27.83
CA SER A 102 -5.51 -4.15 27.96
C SER A 102 -5.51 -4.87 26.61
N GLY A 103 -5.70 -4.15 25.51
CA GLY A 103 -5.83 -4.69 24.17
C GLY A 103 -4.56 -4.60 23.32
N MET A 104 -4.57 -5.36 22.23
CA MET A 104 -3.53 -5.35 21.21
C MET A 104 -3.81 -4.20 20.22
N GLY A 105 -3.30 -2.99 20.50
CA GLY A 105 -3.42 -1.82 19.61
C GLY A 105 -2.63 -1.99 18.31
N LEU A 106 -2.91 -1.13 17.32
CA LEU A 106 -2.35 -1.21 15.98
C LEU A 106 -0.81 -1.22 15.96
N LEU A 107 -0.14 -0.37 16.77
CA LEU A 107 1.32 -0.33 16.83
C LEU A 107 1.90 -1.68 17.25
N ARG A 108 1.33 -2.31 18.29
CA ARG A 108 1.79 -3.61 18.79
C ARG A 108 1.51 -4.73 17.80
N VAL A 109 0.39 -4.68 17.09
CA VAL A 109 0.08 -5.64 16.01
C VAL A 109 1.12 -5.55 14.90
N ILE A 110 1.46 -4.34 14.44
CA ILE A 110 2.50 -4.13 13.42
C ILE A 110 3.87 -4.65 13.92
N LYS A 111 4.23 -4.34 15.16
CA LYS A 111 5.45 -4.83 15.82
C LYS A 111 5.47 -6.36 15.93
N TRP A 112 4.34 -7.01 16.17
CA TRP A 112 4.23 -8.47 16.20
C TRP A 112 4.34 -9.08 14.79
N ILE A 113 3.74 -8.47 13.77
CA ILE A 113 3.82 -8.93 12.38
C ILE A 113 5.27 -8.89 11.87
N ARG A 114 6.06 -7.87 12.24
CA ARG A 114 7.48 -7.71 11.84
C ARG A 114 7.70 -7.73 10.33
N GLY A 115 6.79 -7.17 9.55
CA GLY A 115 6.86 -7.17 8.08
C GLY A 115 6.61 -8.53 7.41
N ARG A 116 6.27 -9.59 8.17
CA ARG A 116 5.96 -10.91 7.62
C ARG A 116 4.63 -10.87 6.86
N LYS A 117 4.49 -11.74 5.87
CA LYS A 117 3.25 -11.88 5.10
C LYS A 117 2.17 -12.55 5.95
N ILE A 118 0.99 -11.94 5.99
CA ILE A 118 -0.20 -12.54 6.60
C ILE A 118 -0.73 -13.59 5.62
N GLU A 119 -0.82 -14.85 6.06
CA GLU A 119 -1.26 -15.96 5.22
C GLU A 119 -2.77 -16.12 5.22
N LYS A 120 -3.38 -15.94 6.39
CA LYS A 120 -4.82 -16.13 6.58
C LYS A 120 -5.37 -15.17 7.62
N ILE A 121 -6.58 -14.70 7.39
CA ILE A 121 -7.36 -13.91 8.36
C ILE A 121 -8.71 -14.58 8.54
N GLU A 122 -9.08 -14.86 9.79
CA GLU A 122 -10.39 -15.37 10.17
C GLU A 122 -11.15 -14.30 10.97
N LEU A 123 -12.41 -14.11 10.65
CA LEU A 123 -13.30 -13.21 11.41
C LEU A 123 -14.26 -14.04 12.25
N LYS A 124 -14.30 -13.79 13.57
CA LYS A 124 -15.17 -14.44 14.54
C LYS A 124 -15.93 -13.36 15.33
N GLY A 125 -17.03 -12.88 14.76
CA GLY A 125 -17.76 -11.74 15.33
C GLY A 125 -16.93 -10.47 15.33
N SER A 126 -16.65 -9.89 16.51
CA SER A 126 -15.84 -8.69 16.69
C SER A 126 -14.34 -8.97 16.84
N ILE A 127 -13.91 -10.23 16.75
CA ILE A 127 -12.52 -10.65 16.88
C ILE A 127 -12.02 -11.11 15.52
N ALA A 128 -10.82 -10.71 15.18
CA ALA A 128 -10.07 -11.19 14.03
C ALA A 128 -8.89 -12.04 14.49
N VAL A 129 -8.59 -13.11 13.80
CA VAL A 129 -7.42 -13.96 14.02
C VAL A 129 -6.53 -13.88 12.79
N ILE A 130 -5.30 -13.42 12.98
CA ILE A 130 -4.29 -13.33 11.93
C ILE A 130 -3.35 -14.52 12.07
N HIS A 131 -3.09 -15.23 10.97
CA HIS A 131 -2.16 -16.36 10.90
C HIS A 131 -0.91 -15.98 10.09
N ILE A 132 0.25 -16.30 10.65
CA ILE A 132 1.58 -16.14 10.02
C ILE A 132 2.41 -17.39 10.31
N GLY A 133 2.54 -18.30 9.34
CA GLY A 133 3.10 -19.63 9.60
C GLY A 133 2.31 -20.37 10.67
N ASP A 134 3.02 -20.92 11.65
CA ASP A 134 2.44 -21.69 12.76
C ASP A 134 1.94 -20.83 13.93
N VAL A 135 2.07 -19.50 13.85
CA VAL A 135 1.65 -18.59 14.93
C VAL A 135 0.41 -17.80 14.54
N PHE A 136 -0.41 -17.49 15.53
CA PHE A 136 -1.59 -16.65 15.31
C PHE A 136 -1.67 -15.55 16.38
N LEU A 137 -2.41 -14.50 16.05
CA LEU A 137 -2.72 -13.38 16.92
C LEU A 137 -4.21 -13.06 16.84
N GLU A 138 -4.85 -12.97 18.01
CA GLU A 138 -6.22 -12.48 18.15
C GLU A 138 -6.21 -10.98 18.43
N LEU A 139 -7.06 -10.24 17.73
CA LEU A 139 -7.22 -8.79 17.88
C LEU A 139 -8.65 -8.37 17.59
N GLU A 140 -9.03 -7.17 18.01
CA GLU A 140 -10.33 -6.62 17.67
C GLU A 140 -10.44 -6.37 16.16
N GLU A 141 -11.61 -6.64 15.57
CA GLU A 141 -11.89 -6.35 14.13
C GLU A 141 -11.60 -4.90 13.78
N LYS A 142 -11.82 -3.96 14.71
CA LYS A 142 -11.51 -2.54 14.53
C LYS A 142 -10.02 -2.31 14.23
N VAL A 143 -9.13 -2.97 14.96
CA VAL A 143 -7.67 -2.89 14.75
C VAL A 143 -7.30 -3.47 13.39
N LEU A 144 -7.92 -4.58 12.98
CA LEU A 144 -7.70 -5.15 11.65
C LEU A 144 -8.12 -4.18 10.53
N ARG A 145 -9.24 -3.47 10.69
CA ARG A 145 -9.68 -2.45 9.72
C ARG A 145 -8.65 -1.34 9.57
N LEU A 146 -8.07 -0.86 10.69
CA LEU A 146 -7.00 0.14 10.65
C LEU A 146 -5.71 -0.43 10.04
N LEU A 147 -5.33 -1.67 10.37
CA LEU A 147 -4.15 -2.34 9.82
C LEU A 147 -4.19 -2.47 8.28
N LYS A 148 -5.37 -2.72 7.72
CA LYS A 148 -5.60 -2.85 6.28
C LYS A 148 -5.71 -1.51 5.54
N ASN A 149 -5.89 -0.41 6.25
CA ASN A 149 -6.04 0.90 5.61
C ASN A 149 -4.69 1.44 5.15
N GLU A 150 -4.57 1.68 3.86
CA GLU A 150 -3.32 2.14 3.23
C GLU A 150 -2.91 3.53 3.70
N ARG A 151 -3.87 4.45 3.90
CA ARG A 151 -3.58 5.82 4.35
C ARG A 151 -2.98 5.83 5.75
N ILE A 152 -3.55 5.05 6.67
CA ILE A 152 -3.00 4.87 8.01
C ILE A 152 -1.60 4.26 7.94
N ARG A 153 -1.39 3.22 7.13
CA ARG A 153 -0.08 2.58 6.97
C ARG A 153 0.97 3.56 6.43
N ARG A 154 0.59 4.36 5.44
CA ARG A 154 1.46 5.41 4.87
C ARG A 154 1.76 6.51 5.90
N ALA A 155 0.76 6.95 6.64
CA ALA A 155 0.94 7.94 7.70
C ALA A 155 1.83 7.41 8.84
N LEU A 156 1.72 6.14 9.23
CA LEU A 156 2.64 5.52 10.19
C LEU A 156 4.09 5.46 9.66
N GLU A 157 4.28 5.21 8.37
CA GLU A 157 5.61 5.26 7.76
C GLU A 157 6.21 6.67 7.83
N GLU A 158 5.42 7.70 7.54
CA GLU A 158 5.85 9.12 7.64
C GLU A 158 6.15 9.53 9.08
N ALA A 159 5.31 9.12 10.04
CA ALA A 159 5.44 9.53 11.43
C ALA A 159 6.52 8.75 12.19
N ILE A 160 6.79 7.50 11.83
CA ILE A 160 7.66 6.63 12.62
C ILE A 160 8.92 6.24 11.82
N LYS A 161 8.75 5.58 10.68
CA LYS A 161 9.88 5.01 9.95
C LYS A 161 10.82 6.08 9.41
N LYS A 162 10.29 7.09 8.71
CA LYS A 162 11.13 8.11 8.08
C LYS A 162 11.97 8.92 9.07
N PRO A 163 11.42 9.41 10.21
CA PRO A 163 12.25 10.05 11.22
C PRO A 163 13.33 9.12 11.79
N LEU A 164 13.01 7.84 12.03
CA LEU A 164 13.97 6.86 12.55
C LEU A 164 15.06 6.45 11.53
N GLU A 165 14.84 6.67 10.23
CA GLU A 165 15.89 6.49 9.21
C GLU A 165 16.94 7.61 9.23
N THR A 166 16.63 8.76 9.85
CA THR A 166 17.59 9.86 10.03
C THR A 166 18.73 9.41 10.95
N GLU A 167 19.95 9.78 10.59
CA GLU A 167 21.12 9.47 11.41
C GLU A 167 21.03 10.14 12.78
N GLY A 168 21.29 9.37 13.84
CA GLY A 168 21.27 9.87 15.21
C GLY A 168 19.88 10.01 15.84
N ILE A 169 18.79 9.57 15.18
CA ILE A 169 17.50 9.36 15.81
C ILE A 169 17.32 7.87 16.02
N GLU A 170 17.18 7.44 17.29
CA GLU A 170 17.27 6.01 17.69
C GLU A 170 15.93 5.44 18.10
N SER A 171 14.98 6.26 18.58
CA SER A 171 13.67 5.78 19.02
C SER A 171 12.55 6.80 18.81
N PHE A 172 11.34 6.26 18.72
CA PHE A 172 10.06 6.96 18.76
C PHE A 172 9.25 6.41 19.91
N GLY A 173 8.71 7.29 20.74
CA GLY A 173 7.88 6.92 21.88
C GLY A 173 6.53 7.63 21.85
N VAL A 174 5.50 6.97 22.37
CA VAL A 174 4.18 7.56 22.59
C VAL A 174 3.56 7.07 23.88
N ALA A 175 2.97 7.97 24.65
CA ALA A 175 2.31 7.71 25.90
C ALA A 175 1.20 8.73 26.19
N GLU A 176 0.47 8.56 27.28
CA GLU A 176 -0.44 9.58 27.78
C GLU A 176 0.29 10.79 28.37
N GLU A 177 1.40 10.53 29.06
CA GLU A 177 2.25 11.52 29.73
C GLU A 177 3.74 11.19 29.52
N GLN A 178 4.62 12.17 29.73
CA GLN A 178 6.05 12.06 29.44
C GLN A 178 6.73 10.86 30.11
N ASP A 179 6.48 10.62 31.38
CA ASP A 179 7.20 9.62 32.19
C ASP A 179 6.31 8.39 32.47
N ALA A 180 5.34 8.13 31.58
CA ALA A 180 4.44 7.00 31.74
C ALA A 180 5.20 5.67 31.61
N ALA A 181 5.01 4.77 32.58
CA ALA A 181 5.65 3.45 32.58
C ALA A 181 5.18 2.55 31.43
N ASP A 182 4.07 2.88 30.79
CA ASP A 182 3.45 2.16 29.68
C ASP A 182 3.68 2.83 28.31
N MET A 183 4.73 3.66 28.19
CA MET A 183 5.12 4.26 26.92
C MET A 183 5.38 3.17 25.87
N GLU A 184 4.68 3.26 24.74
CA GLU A 184 4.98 2.40 23.60
C GLU A 184 6.22 2.94 22.88
N LEU A 185 7.31 2.17 22.93
CA LEU A 185 8.60 2.52 22.37
C LEU A 185 8.88 1.71 21.11
N ILE A 186 9.28 2.39 20.05
CA ILE A 186 9.70 1.82 18.78
C ILE A 186 11.14 2.24 18.53
N THR A 187 12.02 1.26 18.41
CA THR A 187 13.44 1.49 18.15
C THR A 187 13.76 1.59 16.66
N LYS A 188 14.90 2.16 16.31
CA LYS A 188 15.38 2.25 14.93
C LYS A 188 15.44 0.89 14.24
N SER A 189 15.77 -0.18 14.94
CA SER A 189 15.79 -1.55 14.41
C SER A 189 14.39 -2.07 14.02
N GLU A 190 13.35 -1.52 14.61
CA GLU A 190 11.94 -1.88 14.34
C GLU A 190 11.28 -0.96 13.29
N ALA A 191 11.95 0.12 12.89
CA ALA A 191 11.41 1.12 11.96
C ALA A 191 10.89 0.50 10.65
N SER A 192 11.58 -0.51 10.12
CA SER A 192 11.20 -1.21 8.90
C SER A 192 9.84 -1.91 8.97
N TYR A 193 9.35 -2.27 10.17
CA TYR A 193 8.04 -2.91 10.36
C TYR A 193 6.88 -1.94 10.06
N TYR A 194 7.14 -0.64 10.20
CA TYR A 194 6.18 0.43 9.96
C TYR A 194 6.16 0.93 8.52
N ALA A 195 6.93 0.31 7.62
CA ALA A 195 6.81 0.56 6.19
C ALA A 195 5.38 0.31 5.71
N SER A 196 4.87 1.18 4.85
CA SER A 196 3.61 0.93 4.18
C SER A 196 3.76 -0.28 3.27
N PRO A 197 2.84 -1.26 3.32
CA PRO A 197 2.86 -2.35 2.36
C PRO A 197 2.84 -1.77 0.95
N LYS A 198 3.77 -2.22 0.11
CA LYS A 198 3.67 -1.91 -1.31
C LYS A 198 2.41 -2.59 -1.80
N PRO A 199 1.45 -1.86 -2.40
CA PRO A 199 0.32 -2.52 -3.00
C PRO A 199 0.85 -3.52 -4.01
N GLU A 200 0.44 -4.78 -3.89
CA GLU A 200 0.71 -5.76 -4.95
C GLU A 200 -0.27 -5.45 -6.09
N PRO A 201 0.18 -5.50 -7.35
CA PRO A 201 -0.73 -5.36 -8.47
C PRO A 201 -1.83 -6.41 -8.37
N GLU A 202 -3.09 -6.01 -8.44
CA GLU A 202 -4.22 -6.92 -8.39
C GLU A 202 -4.43 -7.53 -9.77
N ASP A 203 -4.32 -8.86 -9.88
CA ASP A 203 -4.68 -9.59 -11.08
C ASP A 203 -6.21 -9.63 -11.20
N LEU A 204 -6.73 -8.85 -12.14
CA LEU A 204 -8.17 -8.79 -12.44
C LEU A 204 -8.64 -9.95 -13.32
N GLY A 205 -7.76 -10.91 -13.58
CA GLY A 205 -8.03 -12.09 -14.38
C GLY A 205 -7.39 -12.05 -15.77
N SER A 206 -7.32 -13.24 -16.37
CA SER A 206 -6.77 -13.43 -17.70
C SER A 206 -7.85 -13.86 -18.69
N THR A 207 -7.75 -13.39 -19.92
CA THR A 207 -8.60 -13.79 -21.03
C THR A 207 -7.74 -14.28 -22.17
N GLU A 208 -8.10 -15.40 -22.79
CA GLU A 208 -7.47 -15.86 -24.01
C GLU A 208 -8.44 -15.73 -25.19
N TYR A 209 -7.94 -15.20 -26.30
CA TYR A 209 -8.69 -15.04 -27.53
C TYR A 209 -7.81 -15.20 -28.76
N GLU A 210 -8.42 -15.57 -29.89
CA GLU A 210 -7.74 -15.65 -31.18
C GLU A 210 -7.94 -14.38 -31.99
N THR A 211 -6.87 -13.90 -32.60
CA THR A 211 -6.93 -12.71 -33.44
C THR A 211 -5.82 -12.76 -34.51
N THR A 212 -5.98 -11.89 -35.49
CA THR A 212 -4.97 -11.65 -36.52
C THR A 212 -4.20 -10.39 -36.21
N LEU A 213 -2.88 -10.47 -36.19
CA LEU A 213 -1.97 -9.39 -35.83
C LEU A 213 -0.98 -9.12 -36.96
N GLN A 214 -0.77 -7.85 -37.23
CA GLN A 214 0.37 -7.42 -38.03
C GLN A 214 1.61 -7.32 -37.15
N ILE A 215 2.72 -7.85 -37.61
CA ILE A 215 4.04 -7.71 -36.99
C ILE A 215 4.60 -6.33 -37.31
N ILE A 216 4.79 -5.50 -36.28
CA ILE A 216 5.35 -4.15 -36.39
C ILE A 216 6.84 -4.16 -36.09
N GLY A 217 7.26 -5.02 -35.16
CA GLY A 217 8.67 -5.15 -34.79
C GLY A 217 8.92 -6.47 -34.05
N VAL A 218 10.03 -7.09 -34.40
CA VAL A 218 10.52 -8.32 -33.76
C VAL A 218 11.79 -8.03 -32.98
N THR A 219 12.02 -8.79 -31.93
CA THR A 219 13.28 -8.79 -31.21
C THR A 219 13.70 -10.22 -30.95
N PHE A 220 14.97 -10.52 -31.19
CA PHE A 220 15.55 -11.85 -30.95
C PHE A 220 16.31 -11.90 -29.62
N GLN A 221 16.28 -10.81 -28.87
CA GLN A 221 16.88 -10.76 -27.54
C GLN A 221 15.89 -11.35 -26.52
N GLU A 222 16.37 -12.27 -25.71
CA GLU A 222 15.56 -12.88 -24.65
C GLU A 222 14.92 -11.83 -23.73
N LYS A 223 13.69 -12.09 -23.31
CA LYS A 223 12.87 -11.23 -22.42
C LYS A 223 12.44 -9.89 -23.02
N ASN A 224 12.69 -9.61 -24.29
CA ASN A 224 12.16 -8.44 -24.97
C ASN A 224 10.84 -8.76 -25.66
N LYS A 225 9.89 -7.82 -25.55
CA LYS A 225 8.56 -7.95 -26.14
C LYS A 225 8.55 -7.58 -27.61
N TRP A 226 7.80 -8.33 -28.40
CA TRP A 226 7.54 -8.00 -29.78
C TRP A 226 6.43 -6.97 -29.90
N ARG A 227 6.42 -6.20 -30.98
CA ARG A 227 5.41 -5.17 -31.23
C ARG A 227 4.45 -5.61 -32.31
N PHE A 228 3.15 -5.52 -32.00
CA PHE A 228 2.06 -5.94 -32.89
C PHE A 228 1.03 -4.83 -33.07
N SER A 229 0.19 -4.98 -34.09
CA SER A 229 -1.02 -4.19 -34.31
C SER A 229 -2.17 -5.11 -34.71
N ASP A 230 -3.34 -4.88 -34.13
CA ASP A 230 -4.61 -5.53 -34.49
C ASP A 230 -5.38 -4.77 -35.60
N GLY A 231 -4.82 -3.64 -36.04
CA GLY A 231 -5.45 -2.76 -37.04
C GLY A 231 -6.60 -1.90 -36.53
N LEU A 232 -7.01 -2.08 -35.25
CA LEU A 232 -8.15 -1.37 -34.64
C LEU A 232 -7.68 -0.33 -33.62
N SER A 233 -6.61 -0.62 -32.91
CA SER A 233 -6.05 0.20 -31.84
C SER A 233 -4.61 0.62 -32.12
N SER A 234 -4.00 1.37 -31.21
CA SER A 234 -2.56 1.63 -31.24
C SER A 234 -1.78 0.33 -31.10
N SER A 235 -0.59 0.26 -31.74
CA SER A 235 0.29 -0.90 -31.60
C SER A 235 0.65 -1.17 -30.13
N PHE A 236 0.75 -2.44 -29.77
CA PHE A 236 1.05 -2.90 -28.43
C PHE A 236 2.24 -3.86 -28.39
N TYR A 237 2.80 -4.05 -27.21
CA TYR A 237 3.87 -5.01 -26.95
C TYR A 237 3.31 -6.28 -26.32
N ALA A 238 3.82 -7.44 -26.77
CA ALA A 238 3.47 -8.74 -26.20
C ALA A 238 4.70 -9.65 -26.13
N ASP A 239 4.73 -10.50 -25.11
CA ASP A 239 5.72 -11.55 -24.98
C ASP A 239 5.40 -12.67 -26.02
N MET A 240 6.43 -13.26 -26.64
CA MET A 240 6.28 -14.41 -27.49
C MET A 240 6.57 -15.67 -26.67
N LEU A 241 5.54 -16.43 -26.34
CA LEU A 241 5.61 -17.64 -25.50
C LEU A 241 5.49 -18.94 -26.32
N ASP A 242 5.18 -18.87 -27.62
CA ASP A 242 5.10 -20.05 -28.49
C ASP A 242 6.51 -20.56 -28.80
N THR A 243 6.93 -21.58 -28.07
CA THR A 243 8.25 -22.21 -28.21
C THR A 243 8.46 -22.88 -29.57
N ASP A 244 7.41 -23.44 -30.16
CA ASP A 244 7.49 -24.09 -31.46
C ASP A 244 7.66 -23.08 -32.58
N PHE A 245 6.99 -21.93 -32.45
CA PHE A 245 7.16 -20.82 -33.37
C PHE A 245 8.56 -20.23 -33.27
N LEU A 246 9.08 -20.01 -32.05
CA LEU A 246 10.44 -19.54 -31.82
C LEU A 246 11.49 -20.52 -32.38
N ALA A 247 11.34 -21.82 -32.16
CA ALA A 247 12.24 -22.83 -32.70
C ALA A 247 12.27 -22.84 -34.25
N ARG A 248 11.14 -22.57 -34.91
CA ARG A 248 11.10 -22.43 -36.37
C ARG A 248 11.85 -21.17 -36.86
N ILE A 249 11.86 -20.13 -36.06
CA ILE A 249 12.63 -18.91 -36.36
C ILE A 249 14.12 -19.16 -36.21
N ASP A 250 14.52 -19.79 -35.11
CA ASP A 250 15.92 -20.10 -34.80
C ASP A 250 16.53 -21.03 -35.86
N ASN A 251 15.75 -21.94 -36.42
CA ASN A 251 16.12 -22.85 -37.50
C ASN A 251 16.02 -22.20 -38.91
N HIS A 252 15.79 -20.88 -39.00
CA HIS A 252 15.60 -20.13 -40.24
C HIS A 252 14.49 -20.65 -41.16
N ALA A 253 13.51 -21.39 -40.60
CA ALA A 253 12.34 -21.88 -41.32
C ALA A 253 11.28 -20.78 -41.56
N ILE A 254 11.39 -19.65 -40.87
CA ILE A 254 10.50 -18.49 -40.99
C ILE A 254 11.37 -17.25 -41.25
N LEU A 255 11.01 -16.48 -42.27
CA LEU A 255 11.58 -15.18 -42.57
C LEU A 255 10.50 -14.12 -42.34
N PHE A 256 10.90 -12.99 -41.77
CA PHE A 256 9.99 -11.89 -41.50
C PHE A 256 10.19 -10.76 -42.50
N GLY A 257 9.09 -10.22 -42.99
CA GLY A 257 9.04 -9.05 -43.84
C GLY A 257 8.15 -7.96 -43.26
N LYS A 258 8.34 -6.75 -43.74
CA LYS A 258 7.47 -5.62 -43.37
C LYS A 258 6.03 -5.89 -43.81
N GLY A 259 5.09 -5.85 -42.89
CA GLY A 259 3.68 -6.06 -43.19
C GLY A 259 3.19 -7.51 -42.98
N ASP A 260 4.08 -8.42 -42.55
CA ASP A 260 3.69 -9.80 -42.23
C ASP A 260 2.64 -9.82 -41.14
N ILE A 261 1.76 -10.82 -41.24
CA ILE A 261 0.67 -11.03 -40.29
C ILE A 261 0.75 -12.44 -39.72
N ILE A 262 0.29 -12.55 -38.46
CA ILE A 262 0.10 -13.84 -37.79
C ILE A 262 -1.35 -13.97 -37.33
N ARG A 263 -1.91 -15.19 -37.40
CA ARG A 263 -3.10 -15.55 -36.65
C ARG A 263 -2.64 -16.28 -35.40
N ALA A 264 -2.99 -15.74 -34.24
CA ALA A 264 -2.44 -16.20 -32.99
C ALA A 264 -3.48 -16.18 -31.86
N ARG A 265 -3.24 -17.01 -30.83
CA ARG A 265 -3.92 -16.95 -29.55
C ARG A 265 -3.12 -16.04 -28.64
N ILE A 266 -3.82 -15.03 -28.10
CA ILE A 266 -3.28 -14.07 -27.15
C ILE A 266 -3.85 -14.36 -25.79
N ARG A 267 -2.99 -14.34 -24.76
CA ARG A 267 -3.39 -14.20 -23.37
C ARG A 267 -3.24 -12.75 -22.97
N GLU A 268 -4.31 -12.13 -22.50
CA GLU A 268 -4.33 -10.79 -21.95
C GLU A 268 -4.62 -10.88 -20.44
N VAL A 269 -3.67 -10.41 -19.62
CA VAL A 269 -3.83 -10.30 -18.16
C VAL A 269 -4.08 -8.85 -17.84
N LYS A 270 -5.21 -8.56 -17.21
CA LYS A 270 -5.53 -7.20 -16.73
C LYS A 270 -5.04 -7.03 -15.32
N ILE A 271 -4.19 -6.04 -15.10
CA ILE A 271 -3.57 -5.74 -13.82
C ILE A 271 -3.98 -4.34 -13.42
N LEU A 272 -4.54 -4.22 -12.21
CA LEU A 272 -4.70 -2.92 -11.56
C LEU A 272 -3.39 -2.60 -10.87
N ASP A 273 -2.68 -1.57 -11.38
CA ASP A 273 -1.45 -1.16 -10.74
C ASP A 273 -1.73 -0.39 -9.44
N THR A 274 -0.66 -0.15 -8.70
CA THR A 274 -0.69 0.50 -7.38
C THR A 274 -1.18 1.95 -7.40
N SER A 275 -1.29 2.55 -8.59
CA SER A 275 -1.85 3.90 -8.80
C SER A 275 -3.35 3.89 -9.12
N GLY A 276 -3.97 2.69 -9.20
CA GLY A 276 -5.35 2.52 -9.67
C GLY A 276 -5.46 2.58 -11.19
N THR A 277 -4.33 2.51 -11.93
CA THR A 277 -4.34 2.49 -13.38
C THR A 277 -4.41 1.05 -13.88
N MET A 278 -5.38 0.77 -14.75
CA MET A 278 -5.50 -0.54 -15.38
C MET A 278 -4.47 -0.68 -16.49
N ARG A 279 -3.65 -1.73 -16.41
CA ARG A 279 -2.69 -2.13 -17.45
C ARG A 279 -3.05 -3.50 -17.98
N ALA A 280 -2.83 -3.72 -19.28
CA ALA A 280 -2.97 -5.01 -19.91
C ALA A 280 -1.59 -5.55 -20.30
N GLU A 281 -1.22 -6.69 -19.75
CA GLU A 281 -0.07 -7.45 -20.19
C GLU A 281 -0.52 -8.49 -21.20
N ARG A 282 0.18 -8.58 -22.34
CA ARG A 282 -0.19 -9.46 -23.43
C ARG A 282 0.94 -10.42 -23.73
N ALA A 283 0.57 -11.66 -24.05
CA ALA A 283 1.49 -12.71 -24.49
C ALA A 283 0.87 -13.49 -25.64
N ILE A 284 1.67 -13.77 -26.66
CA ILE A 284 1.32 -14.71 -27.74
C ILE A 284 1.60 -16.12 -27.23
N VAL A 285 0.55 -16.88 -26.97
CA VAL A 285 0.67 -18.26 -26.44
C VAL A 285 0.78 -19.31 -27.53
N GLN A 286 0.22 -19.02 -28.72
CA GLN A 286 0.27 -19.92 -29.86
C GLN A 286 0.11 -19.16 -31.17
N VAL A 287 0.93 -19.47 -32.17
CA VAL A 287 0.83 -18.97 -33.54
C VAL A 287 0.27 -20.07 -34.41
N PHE A 288 -0.93 -19.89 -34.95
CA PHE A 288 -1.57 -20.87 -35.84
C PHE A 288 -1.10 -20.75 -37.28
N GLU A 289 -0.85 -19.51 -37.73
CA GLU A 289 -0.51 -19.22 -39.09
C GLU A 289 0.37 -17.97 -39.17
N HIS A 290 1.36 -17.99 -40.07
CA HIS A 290 2.16 -16.83 -40.44
C HIS A 290 2.00 -16.63 -41.95
N ARG A 291 1.68 -15.41 -42.38
CA ARG A 291 1.54 -15.01 -43.77
C ARG A 291 2.45 -13.83 -44.03
N ASN A 292 3.24 -13.98 -45.09
CA ASN A 292 4.05 -12.89 -45.61
C ASN A 292 3.17 -11.82 -46.23
N ALA A 293 3.57 -10.57 -46.11
CA ALA A 293 2.88 -9.47 -46.79
C ALA A 293 2.87 -9.69 -48.34
N SER A 294 1.71 -9.49 -48.96
CA SER A 294 1.61 -9.59 -50.42
C SER A 294 2.47 -8.51 -51.06
N VAL A 295 3.47 -8.92 -51.85
CA VAL A 295 4.24 -7.99 -52.69
C VAL A 295 3.35 -7.59 -53.85
N GLN A 296 2.89 -6.33 -53.86
CA GLN A 296 2.27 -5.76 -55.06
C GLN A 296 3.31 -5.63 -56.17
N LEU A 297 3.32 -6.56 -57.11
CA LEU A 297 4.08 -6.41 -58.33
C LEU A 297 3.47 -5.21 -59.09
N LYS A 298 4.25 -4.12 -59.22
CA LYS A 298 3.90 -3.09 -60.18
C LYS A 298 4.10 -3.70 -61.55
N LEU A 299 3.00 -3.88 -62.27
CA LEU A 299 3.07 -4.11 -63.70
C LEU A 299 3.61 -2.81 -64.31
N THR A 300 4.88 -2.81 -64.71
CA THR A 300 5.44 -1.75 -65.54
C THR A 300 4.84 -1.91 -66.92
N ASP A 301 4.17 -0.86 -67.41
CA ASP A 301 3.78 -0.67 -68.78
C ASP A 301 5.00 -0.62 -69.72
#